data_63a0b93b7bfe255a798bbcc4989c8773
#
_entry.id   63a0b93b7bfe255a798bbcc4989c8773
#
_cell.length_a   1.000
_cell.length_b   1.000
_cell.length_c   1.000
_cell.angle_alpha   90.00
_cell.angle_beta   90.00
_cell.angle_gamma   90.00
#
_symmetry.space_group_name_H-M   'P 1'
#
loop_
_entity.id
_entity.type
_entity.pdbx_description
1 polymer ?
#
loop_
_entity_poly.entity_id
_entity_poly.type
_entity_poly.pdbx_seq_one_letter_code
_entity_poly.pdbx_strand_id
1 'polypeptide(L)'
;MENENLKKGILFLVFSAFSFALMGMFVRLAGDIPFMQKAFFRNLVSFAIAFFSLAKEEKTARLQKSKSVFKISGKEFLFLLLRASCGSIGIFGNFYALDHLNIADAAMLNKMSPFFTLLFCFFLLGEKIELIPLLAISTAFAGSLLIIKPSFNLTHFIPSLAGFFSGMGAGFAYACVRKLHSYNTSPSLIITFFSLFSCLISVPFILINPVPMTLKQFLILLGTGLAAAGGQFGITFAYYNAPASKISIFDYSQIIFSAILGFIAFHQIPDIFSFLGYVIIISMAAVVFFYNRRNSRT
;
A
#
# COMPACT_ATOMS: atom_id res chain seq x y z
N MET A 1 6.09 -24.73 -7.22
CA MET A 1 6.66 -23.36 -7.14
C MET A 1 5.61 -22.28 -7.35
N GLU A 2 4.83 -22.25 -8.43
CA GLU A 2 3.85 -21.18 -8.69
C GLU A 2 2.76 -21.07 -7.61
N ASN A 3 2.19 -22.20 -7.19
CA ASN A 3 1.20 -22.26 -6.10
C ASN A 3 1.73 -21.80 -4.74
N GLU A 4 3.01 -22.04 -4.47
CA GLU A 4 3.66 -21.61 -3.23
C GLU A 4 3.89 -20.10 -3.23
N ASN A 5 4.34 -19.54 -4.35
CA ASN A 5 4.52 -18.11 -4.51
C ASN A 5 3.18 -17.35 -4.44
N LEU A 6 2.11 -17.93 -5.00
CA LEU A 6 0.77 -17.34 -4.90
C LEU A 6 0.29 -17.28 -3.43
N LYS A 7 0.43 -18.38 -2.67
CA LYS A 7 0.06 -18.39 -1.24
C LYS A 7 0.88 -17.38 -0.44
N LYS A 8 2.20 -17.31 -0.69
CA LYS A 8 3.07 -16.29 -0.09
C LYS A 8 2.61 -14.88 -0.46
N GLY A 9 2.29 -14.64 -1.72
CA GLY A 9 1.78 -13.34 -2.19
C GLY A 9 0.50 -12.92 -1.47
N ILE A 10 -0.48 -13.82 -1.34
CA ILE A 10 -1.73 -13.56 -0.61
C ILE A 10 -1.45 -13.28 0.88
N LEU A 11 -0.63 -14.10 1.53
CA LEU A 11 -0.29 -13.93 2.95
C LEU A 11 0.38 -12.58 3.20
N PHE A 12 1.36 -12.20 2.37
CA PHE A 12 2.04 -10.92 2.47
C PHE A 12 1.09 -9.74 2.22
N LEU A 13 0.12 -9.88 1.30
CA LEU A 13 -0.83 -8.81 1.03
C LEU A 13 -1.82 -8.63 2.19
N VAL A 14 -2.32 -9.71 2.78
CA VAL A 14 -3.18 -9.67 3.97
C VAL A 14 -2.42 -9.10 5.18
N PHE A 15 -1.16 -9.50 5.38
CA PHE A 15 -0.28 -8.92 6.41
C PHE A 15 -0.06 -7.42 6.17
N SER A 16 0.17 -7.01 4.92
CA SER A 16 0.28 -5.60 4.55
C SER A 16 -0.98 -4.83 4.88
N ALA A 17 -2.15 -5.40 4.54
CA ALA A 17 -3.45 -4.81 4.80
C ALA A 17 -3.69 -4.58 6.31
N PHE A 18 -3.36 -5.56 7.15
CA PHE A 18 -3.39 -5.42 8.61
C PHE A 18 -2.44 -4.33 9.10
N SER A 19 -1.20 -4.34 8.62
CA SER A 19 -0.18 -3.36 9.02
C SER A 19 -0.56 -1.93 8.63
N PHE A 20 -1.14 -1.72 7.44
CA PHE A 20 -1.63 -0.40 7.04
C PHE A 20 -2.89 0.02 7.79
N ALA A 21 -3.76 -0.90 8.20
CA ALA A 21 -4.88 -0.59 9.08
C ALA A 21 -4.38 -0.14 10.47
N LEU A 22 -3.38 -0.83 11.01
CA LEU A 22 -2.72 -0.46 12.27
C LEU A 22 -2.02 0.89 12.16
N MET A 23 -1.34 1.15 11.04
CA MET A 23 -0.77 2.46 10.74
C MET A 23 -1.84 3.55 10.77
N GLY A 24 -2.99 3.33 10.12
CA GLY A 24 -4.11 4.27 10.11
C GLY A 24 -4.64 4.58 11.52
N MET A 25 -4.72 3.57 12.38
CA MET A 25 -5.10 3.74 13.79
C MET A 25 -4.09 4.65 14.53
N PHE A 26 -2.78 4.40 14.38
CA PHE A 26 -1.74 5.24 15.00
C PHE A 26 -1.75 6.67 14.44
N VAL A 27 -1.94 6.85 13.13
CA VAL A 27 -2.06 8.19 12.51
C VAL A 27 -3.20 8.98 13.13
N ARG A 28 -4.33 8.33 13.42
CA ARG A 28 -5.48 8.96 14.10
C ARG A 28 -5.18 9.28 15.56
N LEU A 29 -4.49 8.39 16.27
CA LEU A 29 -4.07 8.60 17.66
C LEU A 29 -3.02 9.72 17.82
N ALA A 30 -2.25 10.03 16.77
CA ALA A 30 -1.26 11.10 16.77
C ALA A 30 -1.90 12.52 16.82
N GLY A 31 -3.20 12.65 16.49
CA GLY A 31 -3.94 13.91 16.54
C GLY A 31 -3.48 14.93 15.49
N ASP A 32 -3.48 16.22 15.88
CA ASP A 32 -3.30 17.37 14.98
C ASP A 32 -1.81 17.64 14.63
N ILE A 33 -1.11 16.61 14.15
CA ILE A 33 0.23 16.77 13.57
C ILE A 33 0.09 16.91 12.06
N PRO A 34 0.80 17.85 11.41
CA PRO A 34 0.77 18.01 9.95
C PRO A 34 1.06 16.70 9.23
N PHE A 35 0.32 16.45 8.15
CA PHE A 35 0.42 15.18 7.42
C PHE A 35 1.83 14.92 6.85
N MET A 36 2.56 15.97 6.44
CA MET A 36 3.94 15.82 5.97
C MET A 36 4.88 15.32 7.07
N GLN A 37 4.66 15.74 8.31
CA GLN A 37 5.44 15.27 9.45
C GLN A 37 5.10 13.81 9.79
N LYS A 38 3.82 13.44 9.76
CA LYS A 38 3.37 12.05 9.88
C LYS A 38 3.98 11.17 8.76
N ALA A 39 3.97 11.64 7.51
CA ALA A 39 4.55 10.94 6.37
C ALA A 39 6.07 10.77 6.49
N PHE A 40 6.77 11.77 6.99
CA PHE A 40 8.21 11.70 7.25
C PHE A 40 8.56 10.58 8.24
N PHE A 41 7.95 10.58 9.43
CA PHE A 41 8.20 9.53 10.44
C PHE A 41 7.85 8.13 9.93
N ARG A 42 6.72 8.01 9.23
CA ARG A 42 6.32 6.79 8.54
C ARG A 42 7.44 6.27 7.63
N ASN A 43 8.01 7.12 6.80
CA ASN A 43 9.02 6.71 5.83
C ASN A 43 10.41 6.59 6.47
N LEU A 44 10.74 7.39 7.48
CA LEU A 44 12.03 7.33 8.20
C LEU A 44 12.24 5.98 8.88
N VAL A 45 11.24 5.49 9.60
CA VAL A 45 11.32 4.17 10.26
C VAL A 45 11.37 3.05 9.20
N SER A 46 10.54 3.15 8.15
CA SER A 46 10.57 2.20 7.04
C SER A 46 11.93 2.19 6.34
N PHE A 47 12.53 3.36 6.13
CA PHE A 47 13.88 3.50 5.57
C PHE A 47 14.93 2.83 6.47
N ALA A 48 14.91 3.10 7.77
CA ALA A 48 15.89 2.51 8.69
C ALA A 48 15.83 0.97 8.64
N ILE A 49 14.64 0.38 8.76
CA ILE A 49 14.47 -1.08 8.72
C ILE A 49 14.90 -1.65 7.37
N ALA A 50 14.48 -1.03 6.26
CA ALA A 50 14.81 -1.50 4.93
C ALA A 50 16.31 -1.37 4.62
N PHE A 51 16.96 -0.29 5.08
CA PHE A 51 18.38 -0.06 4.91
C PHE A 51 19.21 -1.10 5.67
N PHE A 52 18.84 -1.44 6.92
CA PHE A 52 19.50 -2.52 7.66
C PHE A 52 19.33 -3.88 6.97
N SER A 53 18.13 -4.18 6.44
CA SER A 53 17.90 -5.39 5.65
C SER A 53 18.77 -5.42 4.40
N LEU A 54 18.83 -4.32 3.66
CA LEU A 54 19.64 -4.15 2.45
C LEU A 54 21.14 -4.29 2.74
N ALA A 55 21.63 -3.69 3.84
CA ALA A 55 23.02 -3.81 4.25
C ALA A 55 23.40 -5.26 4.60
N LYS A 56 22.48 -6.01 5.23
CA LYS A 56 22.66 -7.43 5.51
C LYS A 56 22.71 -8.26 4.22
N GLU A 57 21.81 -7.98 3.28
CA GLU A 57 21.80 -8.65 1.96
C GLU A 57 23.10 -8.39 1.20
N GLU A 58 23.59 -7.14 1.14
CA GLU A 58 24.85 -6.78 0.50
C GLU A 58 26.05 -7.47 1.16
N LYS A 59 26.09 -7.53 2.50
CA LYS A 59 27.14 -8.27 3.21
C LYS A 59 27.14 -9.75 2.83
N THR A 60 25.96 -10.36 2.75
CA THR A 60 25.82 -11.77 2.36
C THR A 60 26.27 -11.98 0.90
N ALA A 61 25.86 -11.07 -0.01
CA ALA A 61 26.26 -11.13 -1.41
C ALA A 61 27.78 -11.05 -1.57
N ARG A 62 28.45 -10.16 -0.81
CA ARG A 62 29.93 -10.06 -0.80
C ARG A 62 30.61 -11.33 -0.29
N LEU A 63 30.11 -11.92 0.80
CA LEU A 63 30.65 -13.16 1.36
C LEU A 63 30.51 -14.33 0.38
N GLN A 64 29.41 -14.39 -0.36
CA GLN A 64 29.15 -15.43 -1.36
C GLN A 64 29.78 -15.13 -2.72
N LYS A 65 30.54 -14.03 -2.87
CA LYS A 65 31.10 -13.54 -4.15
C LYS A 65 30.04 -13.40 -5.26
N SER A 66 28.78 -13.12 -4.89
CA SER A 66 27.69 -12.89 -5.81
C SER A 66 27.61 -11.42 -6.25
N LYS A 67 26.72 -11.11 -7.21
CA LYS A 67 26.50 -9.74 -7.68
C LYS A 67 26.06 -8.82 -6.54
N SER A 68 26.68 -7.64 -6.39
CA SER A 68 26.25 -6.63 -5.41
C SER A 68 24.81 -6.21 -5.67
N VAL A 69 24.04 -6.06 -4.60
CA VAL A 69 22.62 -5.62 -4.62
C VAL A 69 22.49 -4.20 -5.19
N PHE A 70 23.53 -3.39 -5.08
CA PHE A 70 23.58 -2.01 -5.63
C PHE A 70 23.94 -1.95 -7.12
N LYS A 71 24.36 -3.04 -7.73
CA LYS A 71 24.70 -3.07 -9.16
C LYS A 71 23.42 -3.23 -9.99
N ILE A 72 22.75 -2.11 -10.23
CA ILE A 72 21.50 -2.01 -11.00
C ILE A 72 21.75 -1.47 -12.41
N SER A 73 20.89 -1.83 -13.35
CA SER A 73 20.89 -1.29 -14.71
C SER A 73 20.16 0.05 -14.77
N GLY A 74 20.37 0.83 -15.85
CA GLY A 74 19.63 2.08 -16.04
C GLY A 74 18.10 1.87 -16.12
N LYS A 75 17.63 0.74 -16.65
CA LYS A 75 16.20 0.39 -16.67
C LYS A 75 15.68 0.11 -15.27
N GLU A 76 16.42 -0.62 -14.44
CA GLU A 76 16.05 -0.86 -13.03
C GLU A 76 15.98 0.47 -12.27
N PHE A 77 16.95 1.35 -12.45
CA PHE A 77 16.95 2.68 -11.82
C PHE A 77 15.71 3.49 -12.22
N LEU A 78 15.35 3.49 -13.50
CA LEU A 78 14.15 4.16 -14.00
C LEU A 78 12.89 3.63 -13.28
N PHE A 79 12.72 2.30 -13.16
CA PHE A 79 11.55 1.73 -12.47
C PHE A 79 11.59 1.97 -10.95
N LEU A 80 12.76 2.04 -10.31
CA LEU A 80 12.90 2.46 -8.92
C LEU A 80 12.45 3.91 -8.74
N LEU A 81 12.87 4.79 -9.64
CA LEU A 81 12.47 6.20 -9.61
C LEU A 81 10.96 6.38 -9.85
N LEU A 82 10.41 5.70 -10.85
CA LEU A 82 8.97 5.70 -11.13
C LEU A 82 8.17 5.15 -9.93
N ARG A 83 8.63 4.03 -9.33
CA ARG A 83 8.05 3.48 -8.10
C ARG A 83 8.06 4.48 -6.96
N ALA A 84 9.17 5.17 -6.76
CA ALA A 84 9.33 6.12 -5.67
C ALA A 84 8.49 7.39 -5.91
N SER A 85 8.51 7.95 -7.10
CA SER A 85 7.75 9.16 -7.46
C SER A 85 6.24 8.90 -7.39
N CYS A 86 5.74 7.87 -8.07
CA CYS A 86 4.31 7.55 -8.07
C CYS A 86 3.81 7.09 -6.71
N GLY A 87 4.63 6.34 -5.95
CA GLY A 87 4.31 5.98 -4.58
C GLY A 87 4.25 7.18 -3.64
N SER A 88 5.12 8.18 -3.82
CA SER A 88 5.09 9.43 -3.05
C SER A 88 3.87 10.28 -3.41
N ILE A 89 3.53 10.40 -4.71
CA ILE A 89 2.27 11.02 -5.16
C ILE A 89 1.07 10.32 -4.50
N GLY A 90 1.11 8.98 -4.45
CA GLY A 90 0.10 8.17 -3.77
C GLY A 90 -0.08 8.56 -2.31
N ILE A 91 1.02 8.71 -1.55
CA ILE A 91 0.97 9.06 -0.13
C ILE A 91 0.50 10.51 0.07
N PHE A 92 1.15 11.46 -0.60
CA PHE A 92 0.87 12.88 -0.39
C PHE A 92 -0.51 13.26 -0.91
N GLY A 93 -0.94 12.71 -2.05
CA GLY A 93 -2.29 12.90 -2.57
C GLY A 93 -3.37 12.34 -1.64
N ASN A 94 -3.13 11.16 -1.04
CA ASN A 94 -4.04 10.58 -0.06
C ASN A 94 -4.14 11.42 1.21
N PHE A 95 -3.01 11.88 1.74
CA PHE A 95 -3.01 12.72 2.94
C PHE A 95 -3.64 14.09 2.67
N TYR A 96 -3.38 14.69 1.51
CA TYR A 96 -4.03 15.93 1.11
C TYR A 96 -5.55 15.75 0.97
N ALA A 97 -6.00 14.64 0.37
CA ALA A 97 -7.41 14.31 0.29
C ALA A 97 -8.04 14.12 1.68
N LEU A 98 -7.34 13.44 2.61
CA LEU A 98 -7.80 13.25 3.99
C LEU A 98 -7.95 14.56 4.78
N ASP A 99 -7.13 15.57 4.48
CA ASP A 99 -7.20 16.88 5.15
C ASP A 99 -8.34 17.77 4.62
N HIS A 100 -8.84 17.51 3.39
CA HIS A 100 -9.78 18.39 2.71
C HIS A 100 -11.11 17.73 2.32
N LEU A 101 -11.21 16.41 2.36
CA LEU A 101 -12.42 15.62 2.11
C LEU A 101 -12.88 14.93 3.38
N ASN A 102 -14.11 14.43 3.35
CA ASN A 102 -14.50 13.42 4.33
C ASN A 102 -13.59 12.20 4.24
N ILE A 103 -13.25 11.62 5.39
CA ILE A 103 -12.37 10.44 5.46
C ILE A 103 -12.85 9.31 4.54
N ALA A 104 -14.17 9.15 4.43
CA ALA A 104 -14.81 8.17 3.57
C ALA A 104 -14.50 8.39 2.08
N ASP A 105 -14.61 9.65 1.60
CA ASP A 105 -14.36 10.00 0.20
C ASP A 105 -12.88 9.78 -0.16
N ALA A 106 -11.96 10.22 0.71
CA ALA A 106 -10.52 10.02 0.51
C ALA A 106 -10.15 8.52 0.50
N ALA A 107 -10.73 7.73 1.42
CA ALA A 107 -10.51 6.29 1.48
C ALA A 107 -11.03 5.56 0.24
N MET A 108 -12.21 5.94 -0.28
CA MET A 108 -12.77 5.40 -1.51
C MET A 108 -11.83 5.63 -2.70
N LEU A 109 -11.35 6.85 -2.87
CA LEU A 109 -10.46 7.20 -3.98
C LEU A 109 -9.13 6.44 -3.90
N ASN A 110 -8.56 6.29 -2.71
CA ASN A 110 -7.35 5.50 -2.51
C ASN A 110 -7.58 3.99 -2.79
N LYS A 111 -8.75 3.46 -2.45
CA LYS A 111 -9.13 2.05 -2.71
C LYS A 111 -9.44 1.74 -4.18
N MET A 112 -9.29 2.68 -5.09
CA MET A 112 -9.18 2.40 -6.52
C MET A 112 -7.82 1.80 -6.92
N SER A 113 -6.81 1.82 -6.04
CA SER A 113 -5.47 1.30 -6.34
C SER A 113 -5.42 -0.15 -6.86
N PRO A 114 -6.23 -1.13 -6.40
CA PRO A 114 -6.24 -2.47 -6.99
C PRO A 114 -6.63 -2.51 -8.48
N PHE A 115 -7.56 -1.65 -8.91
CA PHE A 115 -7.92 -1.52 -10.33
C PHE A 115 -6.76 -0.99 -11.15
N PHE A 116 -6.15 0.10 -10.67
CA PHE A 116 -5.01 0.69 -11.35
C PHE A 116 -3.81 -0.26 -11.38
N THR A 117 -3.58 -1.03 -10.32
CA THR A 117 -2.51 -2.04 -10.31
C THR A 117 -2.74 -3.08 -11.41
N LEU A 118 -3.98 -3.59 -11.52
CA LEU A 118 -4.33 -4.56 -12.55
C LEU A 118 -4.12 -3.98 -13.96
N LEU A 119 -4.61 -2.75 -14.20
CA LEU A 119 -4.49 -2.05 -15.46
C LEU A 119 -3.02 -1.81 -15.85
N PHE A 120 -2.21 -1.31 -14.92
CA PHE A 120 -0.80 -1.04 -15.20
C PHE A 120 0.04 -2.31 -15.33
N CYS A 121 -0.28 -3.39 -14.62
CA CYS A 121 0.37 -4.69 -14.83
C CYS A 121 0.06 -5.26 -16.22
N PHE A 122 -1.16 -5.07 -16.73
CA PHE A 122 -1.49 -5.42 -18.11
C PHE A 122 -0.62 -4.66 -19.11
N PHE A 123 -0.50 -3.32 -18.99
CA PHE A 123 0.29 -2.51 -19.92
C PHE A 123 1.81 -2.69 -19.77
N LEU A 124 2.34 -2.81 -18.54
CA LEU A 124 3.78 -2.85 -18.30
C LEU A 124 4.39 -4.26 -18.43
N LEU A 125 3.61 -5.30 -18.15
CA LEU A 125 4.08 -6.68 -18.06
C LEU A 125 3.39 -7.62 -19.03
N GLY A 126 2.28 -7.20 -19.67
CA GLY A 126 1.45 -8.09 -20.48
C GLY A 126 0.69 -9.14 -19.64
N GLU A 127 0.50 -8.89 -18.33
CA GLU A 127 -0.29 -9.79 -17.48
C GLU A 127 -1.75 -9.81 -17.97
N LYS A 128 -2.30 -11.01 -18.19
CA LYS A 128 -3.69 -11.13 -18.66
C LYS A 128 -4.67 -10.67 -17.59
N ILE A 129 -5.64 -9.87 -18.00
CA ILE A 129 -6.79 -9.52 -17.16
C ILE A 129 -7.82 -10.63 -17.30
N GLU A 130 -7.94 -11.47 -16.30
CA GLU A 130 -8.95 -12.53 -16.24
C GLU A 130 -10.27 -11.95 -15.77
N LEU A 131 -11.39 -12.39 -16.40
CA LEU A 131 -12.72 -11.84 -16.15
C LEU A 131 -13.17 -12.04 -14.69
N ILE A 132 -12.93 -13.22 -14.11
CA ILE A 132 -13.37 -13.54 -12.75
C ILE A 132 -12.67 -12.66 -11.69
N PRO A 133 -11.34 -12.52 -11.67
CA PRO A 133 -10.68 -11.54 -10.80
C PRO A 133 -11.14 -10.10 -11.02
N LEU A 134 -11.36 -9.68 -12.26
CA LEU A 134 -11.83 -8.31 -12.55
C LEU A 134 -13.23 -8.07 -11.97
N LEU A 135 -14.18 -8.99 -12.18
CA LEU A 135 -15.52 -8.89 -11.60
C LEU A 135 -15.49 -8.94 -10.08
N ALA A 136 -14.65 -9.81 -9.51
CA ALA A 136 -14.51 -9.91 -8.07
C ALA A 136 -13.94 -8.62 -7.43
N ILE A 137 -12.92 -7.99 -8.05
CA ILE A 137 -12.38 -6.70 -7.60
C ILE A 137 -13.45 -5.62 -7.71
N SER A 138 -14.21 -5.57 -8.81
CA SER A 138 -15.30 -4.59 -9.00
C SER A 138 -16.40 -4.76 -7.95
N THR A 139 -16.79 -6.00 -7.67
CA THR A 139 -17.81 -6.30 -6.65
C THR A 139 -17.30 -6.01 -5.23
N ALA A 140 -16.03 -6.34 -4.93
CA ALA A 140 -15.41 -6.00 -3.65
C ALA A 140 -15.31 -4.47 -3.45
N PHE A 141 -15.02 -3.72 -4.52
CA PHE A 141 -15.05 -2.26 -4.49
C PHE A 141 -16.46 -1.74 -4.20
N ALA A 142 -17.50 -2.25 -4.88
CA ALA A 142 -18.88 -1.90 -4.57
C ALA A 142 -19.24 -2.22 -3.10
N GLY A 143 -18.81 -3.39 -2.58
CA GLY A 143 -18.92 -3.72 -1.16
C GLY A 143 -18.21 -2.71 -0.25
N SER A 144 -17.05 -2.21 -0.65
CA SER A 144 -16.32 -1.19 0.12
C SER A 144 -17.07 0.14 0.18
N LEU A 145 -17.83 0.52 -0.86
CA LEU A 145 -18.65 1.73 -0.85
C LEU A 145 -19.77 1.68 0.21
N LEU A 146 -20.33 0.49 0.49
CA LEU A 146 -21.32 0.32 1.56
C LEU A 146 -20.73 0.58 2.96
N ILE A 147 -19.44 0.32 3.14
CA ILE A 147 -18.71 0.53 4.40
C ILE A 147 -18.27 2.00 4.52
N ILE A 148 -17.67 2.52 3.46
CA ILE A 148 -17.05 3.84 3.41
C ILE A 148 -18.10 4.95 3.34
N LYS A 149 -19.23 4.73 2.62
CA LYS A 149 -20.36 5.66 2.44
C LYS A 149 -19.93 7.06 1.99
N PRO A 150 -19.27 7.16 0.82
CA PRO A 150 -18.78 8.44 0.33
C PRO A 150 -19.93 9.44 0.10
N SER A 151 -19.66 10.73 0.34
CA SER A 151 -20.69 11.78 0.25
C SER A 151 -20.95 12.27 -1.18
N PHE A 152 -20.09 11.94 -2.15
CA PHE A 152 -20.12 12.41 -3.55
C PHE A 152 -20.28 13.93 -3.70
N ASN A 153 -19.75 14.70 -2.73
CA ASN A 153 -19.83 16.15 -2.78
C ASN A 153 -18.77 16.73 -3.74
N LEU A 154 -19.20 17.26 -4.89
CA LEU A 154 -18.33 17.80 -5.94
C LEU A 154 -17.73 19.17 -5.63
N THR A 155 -18.07 19.80 -4.49
CA THR A 155 -17.55 21.12 -4.12
C THR A 155 -16.04 21.16 -3.90
N HIS A 156 -15.42 19.99 -3.68
CA HIS A 156 -13.99 19.85 -3.44
C HIS A 156 -13.26 19.16 -4.59
N PHE A 157 -13.32 19.73 -5.79
CA PHE A 157 -12.75 19.14 -7.00
C PHE A 157 -11.24 18.83 -6.88
N ILE A 158 -10.43 19.79 -6.41
CA ILE A 158 -8.96 19.62 -6.31
C ILE A 158 -8.58 18.50 -5.30
N PRO A 159 -9.13 18.47 -4.07
CA PRO A 159 -8.91 17.35 -3.16
C PRO A 159 -9.37 15.99 -3.71
N SER A 160 -10.50 15.96 -4.43
CA SER A 160 -10.98 14.71 -5.06
C SER A 160 -10.03 14.23 -6.15
N LEU A 161 -9.49 15.15 -6.96
CA LEU A 161 -8.50 14.84 -7.98
C LEU A 161 -7.19 14.32 -7.34
N ALA A 162 -6.74 14.94 -6.25
CA ALA A 162 -5.58 14.47 -5.50
C ALA A 162 -5.78 13.05 -4.94
N GLY A 163 -6.97 12.76 -4.39
CA GLY A 163 -7.35 11.41 -3.93
C GLY A 163 -7.37 10.39 -5.08
N PHE A 164 -7.92 10.75 -6.24
CA PHE A 164 -7.92 9.91 -7.43
C PHE A 164 -6.49 9.58 -7.90
N PHE A 165 -5.64 10.61 -8.05
CA PHE A 165 -4.24 10.41 -8.41
C PHE A 165 -3.45 9.66 -7.34
N SER A 166 -3.87 9.73 -6.08
CA SER A 166 -3.32 8.90 -4.99
C SER A 166 -3.52 7.41 -5.28
N GLY A 167 -4.76 6.99 -5.55
CA GLY A 167 -5.09 5.60 -5.90
C GLY A 167 -4.37 5.14 -7.17
N MET A 168 -4.34 5.99 -8.20
CA MET A 168 -3.64 5.72 -9.46
C MET A 168 -2.12 5.61 -9.25
N GLY A 169 -1.52 6.54 -8.50
CA GLY A 169 -0.09 6.53 -8.18
C GLY A 169 0.34 5.30 -7.38
N ALA A 170 -0.47 4.90 -6.40
CA ALA A 170 -0.24 3.67 -5.65
C ALA A 170 -0.31 2.43 -6.56
N GLY A 171 -1.32 2.35 -7.43
CA GLY A 171 -1.47 1.24 -8.37
C GLY A 171 -0.30 1.14 -9.36
N PHE A 172 0.15 2.26 -9.91
CA PHE A 172 1.32 2.28 -10.78
C PHE A 172 2.61 1.89 -10.03
N ALA A 173 2.77 2.36 -8.81
CA ALA A 173 3.90 2.01 -7.96
C ALA A 173 3.98 0.49 -7.71
N TYR A 174 2.84 -0.17 -7.48
CA TYR A 174 2.79 -1.63 -7.29
C TYR A 174 3.09 -2.39 -8.59
N ALA A 175 2.63 -1.89 -9.74
CA ALA A 175 3.01 -2.44 -11.03
C ALA A 175 4.52 -2.30 -11.30
N CYS A 176 5.15 -1.19 -10.88
CA CYS A 176 6.61 -1.03 -10.93
C CYS A 176 7.34 -2.06 -10.04
N VAL A 177 6.82 -2.36 -8.83
CA VAL A 177 7.37 -3.43 -7.98
C VAL A 177 7.33 -4.77 -8.71
N ARG A 178 6.21 -5.08 -9.35
CA ARG A 178 6.04 -6.30 -10.14
C ARG A 178 7.03 -6.34 -11.32
N LYS A 179 7.27 -5.21 -11.99
CA LYS A 179 8.26 -5.09 -13.06
C LYS A 179 9.70 -5.26 -12.55
N LEU A 180 10.03 -4.68 -11.40
CA LEU A 180 11.35 -4.81 -10.77
C LEU A 180 11.68 -6.25 -10.38
N HIS A 181 10.67 -7.09 -10.09
CA HIS A 181 10.87 -8.52 -9.93
C HIS A 181 11.48 -9.18 -11.18
N SER A 182 11.07 -8.78 -12.40
CA SER A 182 11.63 -9.34 -13.64
C SER A 182 13.12 -9.02 -13.86
N TYR A 183 13.65 -8.04 -13.14
CA TYR A 183 15.07 -7.69 -13.12
C TYR A 183 15.82 -8.34 -11.95
N ASN A 184 15.14 -9.08 -11.07
CA ASN A 184 15.66 -9.62 -9.81
C ASN A 184 16.20 -8.53 -8.87
N THR A 185 15.59 -7.32 -8.91
CA THR A 185 15.91 -6.23 -7.98
C THR A 185 15.48 -6.59 -6.56
N SER A 186 16.36 -6.41 -5.56
CA SER A 186 16.04 -6.76 -4.18
C SER A 186 14.82 -5.97 -3.67
N PRO A 187 13.84 -6.63 -3.02
CA PRO A 187 12.74 -5.94 -2.33
C PRO A 187 13.22 -4.91 -1.30
N SER A 188 14.28 -5.21 -0.55
CA SER A 188 14.87 -4.27 0.41
C SER A 188 15.39 -3.01 -0.26
N LEU A 189 15.99 -3.12 -1.47
CA LEU A 189 16.42 -1.97 -2.26
C LEU A 189 15.22 -1.13 -2.71
N ILE A 190 14.15 -1.77 -3.18
CA ILE A 190 12.93 -1.09 -3.63
C ILE A 190 12.33 -0.26 -2.48
N ILE A 191 12.25 -0.84 -1.28
CA ILE A 191 11.67 -0.16 -0.10
C ILE A 191 12.60 0.95 0.40
N THR A 192 13.91 0.68 0.47
CA THR A 192 14.92 1.66 0.88
C THR A 192 14.89 2.89 -0.02
N PHE A 193 14.92 2.67 -1.34
CA PHE A 193 14.90 3.76 -2.32
C PHE A 193 13.64 4.62 -2.21
N PHE A 194 12.47 3.98 -2.14
CA PHE A 194 11.19 4.65 -1.99
C PHE A 194 11.11 5.46 -0.68
N SER A 195 11.49 4.84 0.43
CA SER A 195 11.36 5.48 1.75
C SER A 195 12.32 6.67 1.88
N LEU A 196 13.56 6.53 1.37
CA LEU A 196 14.52 7.64 1.31
C LEU A 196 14.01 8.78 0.44
N PHE A 197 13.54 8.48 -0.77
CA PHE A 197 12.98 9.46 -1.69
C PHE A 197 11.82 10.25 -1.07
N SER A 198 10.87 9.54 -0.43
CA SER A 198 9.76 10.17 0.27
C SER A 198 10.19 11.02 1.47
N CYS A 199 11.20 10.58 2.24
CA CYS A 199 11.77 11.39 3.31
C CYS A 199 12.38 12.68 2.76
N LEU A 200 13.19 12.61 1.70
CA LEU A 200 13.82 13.77 1.10
C LEU A 200 12.81 14.82 0.61
N ILE A 201 11.69 14.37 0.04
CA ILE A 201 10.59 15.28 -0.37
C ILE A 201 9.91 15.91 0.85
N SER A 202 9.76 15.18 1.96
CA SER A 202 9.07 15.69 3.15
C SER A 202 9.90 16.69 3.96
N VAL A 203 11.24 16.60 3.94
CA VAL A 203 12.15 17.43 4.73
C VAL A 203 11.94 18.93 4.52
N PRO A 204 11.87 19.49 3.28
CA PRO A 204 11.69 20.92 3.08
C PRO A 204 10.42 21.46 3.77
N PHE A 205 9.31 20.70 3.71
CA PHE A 205 8.05 21.11 4.34
C PHE A 205 8.13 21.15 5.86
N ILE A 206 8.88 20.21 6.46
CA ILE A 206 9.07 20.16 7.92
C ILE A 206 9.99 21.31 8.40
N LEU A 207 11.01 21.63 7.61
CA LEU A 207 11.94 22.73 7.94
C LEU A 207 11.29 24.10 7.84
N ILE A 208 10.35 24.28 6.89
CA ILE A 208 9.62 25.55 6.73
C ILE A 208 8.60 25.75 7.85
N ASN A 209 7.89 24.70 8.26
CA ASN A 209 6.83 24.75 9.27
C ASN A 209 7.02 23.66 10.34
N PRO A 210 8.04 23.80 11.20
CA PRO A 210 8.27 22.82 12.26
C PRO A 210 7.16 22.89 13.32
N VAL A 211 6.47 21.79 13.57
CA VAL A 211 5.50 21.68 14.64
C VAL A 211 6.08 20.83 15.77
N PRO A 212 6.18 21.41 17.01
CA PRO A 212 6.68 20.68 18.16
C PRO A 212 5.75 19.51 18.50
N MET A 213 6.35 18.41 18.96
CA MET A 213 5.63 17.19 19.32
C MET A 213 5.86 16.86 20.79
N THR A 214 4.81 16.37 21.45
CA THR A 214 4.94 15.75 22.76
C THR A 214 5.63 14.38 22.64
N LEU A 215 6.23 13.89 23.73
CA LEU A 215 6.83 12.56 23.79
C LEU A 215 5.82 11.47 23.40
N LYS A 216 4.56 11.60 23.82
CA LYS A 216 3.48 10.68 23.47
C LYS A 216 3.24 10.65 21.96
N GLN A 217 3.15 11.81 21.32
CA GLN A 217 2.99 11.90 19.85
C GLN A 217 4.19 11.30 19.10
N PHE A 218 5.41 11.57 19.58
CA PHE A 218 6.61 10.99 19.00
C PHE A 218 6.59 9.45 19.05
N LEU A 219 6.24 8.85 20.20
CA LEU A 219 6.14 7.40 20.35
C LEU A 219 5.05 6.80 19.45
N ILE A 220 3.90 7.49 19.33
CA ILE A 220 2.82 7.08 18.41
C ILE A 220 3.30 7.13 16.95
N LEU A 221 4.06 8.16 16.56
CA LEU A 221 4.62 8.26 15.22
C LEU A 221 5.69 7.20 14.93
N LEU A 222 6.47 6.78 15.92
CA LEU A 222 7.35 5.62 15.78
C LEU A 222 6.53 4.34 15.56
N GLY A 223 5.44 4.15 16.30
CA GLY A 223 4.47 3.06 16.07
C GLY A 223 3.86 3.11 14.66
N THR A 224 3.49 4.31 14.19
CA THR A 224 3.04 4.55 12.81
C THR A 224 4.08 4.07 11.80
N GLY A 225 5.36 4.40 12.03
CA GLY A 225 6.46 4.02 11.17
C GLY A 225 6.73 2.50 11.15
N LEU A 226 6.66 1.84 12.31
CA LEU A 226 6.80 0.38 12.41
C LEU A 226 5.67 -0.36 11.67
N ALA A 227 4.43 0.06 11.88
CA ALA A 227 3.28 -0.49 11.18
C ALA A 227 3.39 -0.22 9.66
N ALA A 228 3.81 0.98 9.26
CA ALA A 228 4.06 1.31 7.86
C ALA A 228 5.16 0.46 7.24
N ALA A 229 6.24 0.18 7.96
CA ALA A 229 7.29 -0.71 7.49
C ALA A 229 6.73 -2.12 7.21
N GLY A 230 5.97 -2.70 8.15
CA GLY A 230 5.29 -3.96 7.95
C GLY A 230 4.41 -3.94 6.69
N GLY A 231 3.61 -2.88 6.51
CA GLY A 231 2.79 -2.68 5.32
C GLY A 231 3.60 -2.61 4.03
N GLN A 232 4.69 -1.83 4.01
CA GLN A 232 5.55 -1.68 2.83
C GLN A 232 6.30 -2.96 2.45
N PHE A 233 6.85 -3.67 3.44
CA PHE A 233 7.45 -4.98 3.20
C PHE A 233 6.41 -5.97 2.69
N GLY A 234 5.25 -6.07 3.36
CA GLY A 234 4.17 -6.96 2.97
C GLY A 234 3.72 -6.72 1.53
N ILE A 235 3.37 -5.47 1.16
CA ILE A 235 2.86 -5.18 -0.19
C ILE A 235 3.95 -5.35 -1.26
N THR A 236 5.19 -5.00 -0.94
CA THR A 236 6.32 -5.18 -1.87
C THR A 236 6.56 -6.67 -2.13
N PHE A 237 6.64 -7.50 -1.07
CA PHE A 237 6.77 -8.94 -1.24
C PHE A 237 5.55 -9.59 -1.90
N ALA A 238 4.33 -9.09 -1.65
CA ALA A 238 3.13 -9.60 -2.30
C ALA A 238 3.20 -9.45 -3.82
N TYR A 239 3.36 -8.23 -4.32
CA TYR A 239 3.44 -7.96 -5.76
C TYR A 239 4.78 -8.41 -6.39
N TYR A 240 5.82 -8.59 -5.59
CA TYR A 240 7.05 -9.22 -6.06
C TYR A 240 6.83 -10.70 -6.40
N ASN A 241 6.09 -11.44 -5.57
CA ASN A 241 5.94 -12.89 -5.69
C ASN A 241 4.76 -13.34 -6.57
N ALA A 242 3.70 -12.53 -6.72
CA ALA A 242 2.48 -12.97 -7.37
C ALA A 242 1.89 -11.93 -8.34
N PRO A 243 1.22 -12.37 -9.43
CA PRO A 243 0.54 -11.49 -10.38
C PRO A 243 -0.57 -10.68 -9.72
N ALA A 244 -0.73 -9.41 -10.17
CA ALA A 244 -1.74 -8.50 -9.63
C ALA A 244 -3.16 -9.05 -9.79
N SER A 245 -3.47 -9.66 -10.93
CA SER A 245 -4.78 -10.27 -11.21
C SER A 245 -5.19 -11.35 -10.19
N LYS A 246 -4.20 -12.04 -9.58
CA LYS A 246 -4.46 -13.12 -8.64
C LYS A 246 -4.56 -12.66 -7.17
N ILE A 247 -4.00 -11.50 -6.82
CA ILE A 247 -3.88 -11.09 -5.41
C ILE A 247 -4.51 -9.74 -5.07
N SER A 248 -4.70 -8.80 -6.00
CA SER A 248 -5.08 -7.41 -5.67
C SER A 248 -6.38 -7.29 -4.86
N ILE A 249 -7.32 -8.24 -5.00
CA ILE A 249 -8.57 -8.24 -4.23
C ILE A 249 -8.32 -8.32 -2.71
N PHE A 250 -7.25 -8.99 -2.28
CA PHE A 250 -6.95 -9.16 -0.84
C PHE A 250 -6.52 -7.85 -0.18
N ASP A 251 -6.19 -6.79 -0.95
CA ASP A 251 -5.93 -5.45 -0.39
C ASP A 251 -7.17 -4.84 0.28
N TYR A 252 -8.38 -5.23 -0.14
CA TYR A 252 -9.63 -4.80 0.51
C TYR A 252 -9.77 -5.32 1.94
N SER A 253 -9.03 -6.36 2.35
CA SER A 253 -9.00 -6.83 3.74
C SER A 253 -8.54 -5.75 4.73
N GLN A 254 -7.80 -4.73 4.27
CA GLN A 254 -7.46 -3.56 5.08
C GLN A 254 -8.70 -2.86 5.66
N ILE A 255 -9.80 -2.81 4.91
CA ILE A 255 -11.06 -2.17 5.35
C ILE A 255 -11.63 -2.94 6.55
N ILE A 256 -11.59 -4.27 6.48
CA ILE A 256 -12.06 -5.15 7.56
C ILE A 256 -11.18 -4.97 8.82
N PHE A 257 -9.86 -4.99 8.66
CA PHE A 257 -8.94 -4.76 9.77
C PHE A 257 -9.09 -3.35 10.36
N SER A 258 -9.31 -2.33 9.51
CA SER A 258 -9.57 -0.95 9.97
C SER A 258 -10.85 -0.85 10.80
N ALA A 259 -11.89 -1.60 10.44
CA ALA A 259 -13.14 -1.65 11.22
C ALA A 259 -12.92 -2.31 12.58
N ILE A 260 -12.22 -3.44 12.63
CA ILE A 260 -11.88 -4.14 13.87
C ILE A 260 -11.06 -3.23 14.80
N LEU A 261 -9.99 -2.61 14.28
CA LEU A 261 -9.15 -1.69 15.05
C LEU A 261 -9.92 -0.42 15.45
N GLY A 262 -10.80 0.08 14.60
CA GLY A 262 -11.71 1.21 14.91
C GLY A 262 -12.68 0.90 16.04
N PHE A 263 -13.22 -0.31 16.08
CA PHE A 263 -14.04 -0.78 17.20
C PHE A 263 -13.23 -0.87 18.50
N ILE A 264 -12.05 -1.50 18.46
CA ILE A 264 -11.21 -1.70 19.66
C ILE A 264 -10.66 -0.37 20.21
N ALA A 265 -10.16 0.51 19.34
CA ALA A 265 -9.46 1.73 19.78
C ALA A 265 -10.37 2.94 19.96
N PHE A 266 -11.50 3.01 19.24
CA PHE A 266 -12.38 4.18 19.17
C PHE A 266 -13.84 3.88 19.43
N HIS A 267 -14.18 2.63 19.80
CA HIS A 267 -15.57 2.14 20.06
C HIS A 267 -16.54 2.42 18.90
N GLN A 268 -16.02 2.39 17.64
CA GLN A 268 -16.81 2.59 16.45
C GLN A 268 -17.59 1.31 16.12
N ILE A 269 -18.91 1.36 16.19
CA ILE A 269 -19.78 0.21 15.91
C ILE A 269 -20.18 0.27 14.42
N PRO A 270 -19.84 -0.77 13.61
CA PRO A 270 -20.30 -0.87 12.23
C PRO A 270 -21.83 -1.03 12.18
N ASP A 271 -22.46 -0.40 11.20
CA ASP A 271 -23.89 -0.57 10.95
C ASP A 271 -24.17 -1.76 10.01
N ILE A 272 -25.46 -1.99 9.72
CA ILE A 272 -25.91 -3.12 8.89
C ILE A 272 -25.33 -3.08 7.47
N PHE A 273 -25.18 -1.89 6.85
CA PHE A 273 -24.61 -1.75 5.52
C PHE A 273 -23.10 -2.09 5.52
N SER A 274 -22.41 -1.73 6.60
CA SER A 274 -21.01 -2.11 6.78
C SER A 274 -20.84 -3.63 6.88
N PHE A 275 -21.73 -4.31 7.63
CA PHE A 275 -21.73 -5.78 7.68
C PHE A 275 -21.97 -6.43 6.31
N LEU A 276 -22.91 -5.91 5.52
CA LEU A 276 -23.13 -6.37 4.14
C LEU A 276 -21.87 -6.19 3.27
N GLY A 277 -21.23 -5.03 3.39
CA GLY A 277 -19.97 -4.76 2.70
C GLY A 277 -18.84 -5.75 3.06
N TYR A 278 -18.68 -6.08 4.36
CA TYR A 278 -17.70 -7.08 4.80
C TYR A 278 -17.99 -8.46 4.21
N VAL A 279 -19.24 -8.90 4.22
CA VAL A 279 -19.66 -10.19 3.62
C VAL A 279 -19.31 -10.22 2.13
N ILE A 280 -19.60 -9.14 1.38
CA ILE A 280 -19.26 -9.03 -0.04
C ILE A 280 -17.75 -9.15 -0.26
N ILE A 281 -16.94 -8.37 0.47
CA ILE A 281 -15.46 -8.39 0.32
C ILE A 281 -14.91 -9.78 0.62
N ILE A 282 -15.32 -10.41 1.72
CA ILE A 282 -14.85 -11.75 2.11
C ILE A 282 -15.26 -12.80 1.08
N SER A 283 -16.51 -12.74 0.61
CA SER A 283 -17.02 -13.68 -0.40
C SER A 283 -16.25 -13.56 -1.71
N MET A 284 -15.96 -12.34 -2.18
CA MET A 284 -15.21 -12.13 -3.41
C MET A 284 -13.74 -12.54 -3.27
N ALA A 285 -13.13 -12.31 -2.12
CA ALA A 285 -11.79 -12.81 -1.83
C ALA A 285 -11.74 -14.34 -1.84
N ALA A 286 -12.76 -15.01 -1.27
CA ALA A 286 -12.89 -16.46 -1.31
C ALA A 286 -13.09 -16.98 -2.75
N VAL A 287 -13.94 -16.34 -3.56
CA VAL A 287 -14.14 -16.69 -4.98
C VAL A 287 -12.82 -16.68 -5.74
N VAL A 288 -12.02 -15.59 -5.62
CA VAL A 288 -10.72 -15.50 -6.30
C VAL A 288 -9.74 -16.54 -5.77
N PHE A 289 -9.73 -16.79 -4.45
CA PHE A 289 -8.88 -17.81 -3.85
C PHE A 289 -9.16 -19.22 -4.43
N PHE A 290 -10.43 -19.63 -4.46
CA PHE A 290 -10.81 -20.94 -5.00
C PHE A 290 -10.63 -21.02 -6.51
N TYR A 291 -10.90 -19.94 -7.25
CA TYR A 291 -10.65 -19.86 -8.68
C TYR A 291 -9.16 -20.07 -8.98
N ASN A 292 -8.27 -19.36 -8.32
CA ASN A 292 -6.83 -19.51 -8.48
C ASN A 292 -6.35 -20.93 -8.14
N ARG A 293 -6.92 -21.53 -7.07
CA ARG A 293 -6.59 -22.91 -6.67
C ARG A 293 -7.01 -23.95 -7.70
N ARG A 294 -8.14 -23.73 -8.37
CA ARG A 294 -8.63 -24.63 -9.44
C ARG A 294 -7.74 -24.53 -10.67
N ASN A 295 -7.41 -23.33 -11.12
CA ASN A 295 -6.59 -23.11 -12.32
C ASN A 295 -5.13 -23.51 -12.16
N SER A 296 -4.64 -23.65 -10.93
CA SER A 296 -3.27 -24.13 -10.67
C SER A 296 -3.18 -25.65 -10.57
N ARG A 297 -4.28 -26.39 -10.74
CA ARG A 297 -4.33 -27.88 -10.78
C ARG A 297 -4.53 -28.42 -12.19
N THR A 298 -4.94 -27.57 -13.11
CA THR A 298 -4.98 -27.82 -14.56
C THR A 298 -3.69 -27.34 -15.22
#